data_f9c27d30ec6ed645f633345290b989b3
#
_entry.id   f9c27d30ec6ed645f633345290b989b3
#
_cell.length_a   1.000
_cell.length_b   1.000
_cell.length_c   1.000
_cell.angle_alpha   90.00
_cell.angle_beta   90.00
_cell.angle_gamma   90.00
#
_symmetry.space_group_name_H-M   'P 1'
#
loop_
_entity.id
_entity.type
_entity.pdbx_description
1 polymer ?
#
loop_
_entity_poly.entity_id
_entity_poly.type
_entity_poly.pdbx_seq_one_letter_code
_entity_poly.pdbx_strand_id
1 'polypeptide(L)'
;MHKLLAVAAASLVLSACTFVKMGPGADEVRVVAQGASMAACEKRGEIDVSVKDRLGPYERDALRVKDELETLARNEAPSVSADTIQPKAEPNDGTQRFLAYRCTGARAVTDPAKDRAETAPLKD
;
A
#
# COMPACT_ATOMS: atom_id res chain seq x y z
N MET A 1 -12.62 47.74 6.90
CA MET A 1 -13.24 46.44 6.63
C MET A 1 -12.55 45.67 5.50
N HIS A 2 -11.94 46.35 4.54
CA HIS A 2 -11.28 45.67 3.43
C HIS A 2 -9.97 44.93 3.81
N LYS A 3 -9.37 45.31 4.93
CA LYS A 3 -8.12 44.67 5.41
C LYS A 3 -8.32 43.32 6.06
N LEU A 4 -9.53 43.02 6.51
CA LEU A 4 -9.86 41.71 7.13
C LEU A 4 -10.14 40.61 6.09
N LEU A 5 -10.56 41.02 4.89
CA LEU A 5 -10.81 40.08 3.79
C LEU A 5 -9.51 39.54 3.17
N ALA A 6 -8.43 40.32 3.25
CA ALA A 6 -7.14 39.91 2.68
C ALA A 6 -6.42 38.84 3.51
N VAL A 7 -6.70 38.77 4.82
CA VAL A 7 -6.07 37.80 5.72
C VAL A 7 -6.74 36.43 5.61
N ALA A 8 -8.02 36.36 5.28
CA ALA A 8 -8.74 35.10 5.13
C ALA A 8 -8.33 34.30 3.87
N ALA A 9 -7.85 35.02 2.85
CA ALA A 9 -7.45 34.37 1.60
C ALA A 9 -6.08 33.71 1.67
N ALA A 10 -5.24 34.08 2.62
CA ALA A 10 -3.88 33.55 2.76
C ALA A 10 -3.83 32.20 3.49
N SER A 11 -4.91 31.80 4.15
CA SER A 11 -4.94 30.59 4.96
C SER A 11 -5.27 29.31 4.19
N LEU A 12 -5.58 29.42 2.91
CA LEU A 12 -6.04 28.29 2.09
C LEU A 12 -4.92 27.58 1.32
N VAL A 13 -3.67 28.04 1.43
CA VAL A 13 -2.59 27.53 0.59
C VAL A 13 -1.72 26.48 1.28
N LEU A 14 -2.02 26.13 2.54
CA LEU A 14 -1.18 25.26 3.35
C LEU A 14 -1.57 23.77 3.36
N SER A 15 -2.57 23.38 2.55
CA SER A 15 -3.02 21.99 2.54
C SER A 15 -2.51 21.17 1.34
N ALA A 16 -1.39 21.58 0.76
CA ALA A 16 -0.86 20.93 -0.45
C ALA A 16 0.12 19.76 -0.21
N CYS A 17 0.28 19.31 1.03
CA CYS A 17 1.03 18.08 1.30
C CYS A 17 0.05 16.90 1.35
N THR A 18 -0.28 16.37 0.19
CA THR A 18 -1.12 15.19 0.12
C THR A 18 -0.27 13.95 0.32
N PHE A 19 -0.31 13.41 1.52
CA PHE A 19 0.13 12.05 1.74
C PHE A 19 -0.99 11.12 1.27
N VAL A 20 -0.61 9.97 0.69
CA VAL A 20 -1.59 8.94 0.37
C VAL A 20 -2.16 8.42 1.69
N LYS A 21 -3.47 8.53 1.84
CA LYS A 21 -4.15 8.07 3.05
C LYS A 21 -4.65 6.66 2.88
N MET A 22 -4.60 5.90 3.96
CA MET A 22 -5.20 4.57 4.02
C MET A 22 -6.73 4.71 3.93
N GLY A 23 -7.33 4.09 2.92
CA GLY A 23 -8.77 4.07 2.73
C GLY A 23 -9.47 3.04 3.61
N PRO A 24 -10.83 3.01 3.57
CA PRO A 24 -11.61 2.04 4.34
C PRO A 24 -11.23 0.61 4.00
N GLY A 25 -10.93 -0.19 5.02
CA GLY A 25 -10.56 -1.60 4.87
C GLY A 25 -9.14 -1.85 4.42
N ALA A 26 -8.41 -0.82 4.01
CA ALA A 26 -7.05 -0.98 3.50
C ALA A 26 -6.06 -1.39 4.57
N ASP A 27 -6.27 -0.99 5.81
CA ASP A 27 -5.45 -1.37 6.94
C ASP A 27 -5.54 -2.87 7.28
N GLU A 28 -6.60 -3.53 6.86
CA GLU A 28 -6.78 -4.97 7.03
C GLU A 28 -6.12 -5.79 5.92
N VAL A 29 -5.72 -5.14 4.84
CA VAL A 29 -5.06 -5.82 3.73
C VAL A 29 -3.63 -6.17 4.12
N ARG A 30 -3.27 -7.44 3.93
CA ARG A 30 -1.94 -7.93 4.22
C ARG A 30 -1.01 -7.71 3.04
N VAL A 31 0.24 -7.46 3.33
CA VAL A 31 1.30 -7.38 2.32
C VAL A 31 2.25 -8.55 2.51
N VAL A 32 2.42 -9.32 1.47
CA VAL A 32 3.27 -10.52 1.46
C VAL A 32 4.52 -10.21 0.66
N ALA A 33 5.63 -10.80 1.06
CA ALA A 33 6.90 -10.59 0.38
C ALA A 33 6.86 -11.06 -1.07
N GLN A 34 7.55 -10.33 -1.93
CA GLN A 34 7.71 -10.70 -3.33
C GLN A 34 8.28 -12.12 -3.45
N GLY A 35 7.69 -12.93 -4.32
CA GLY A 35 8.14 -14.28 -4.56
C GLY A 35 7.67 -15.33 -3.55
N ALA A 36 6.99 -14.93 -2.48
CA ALA A 36 6.44 -15.90 -1.53
C ALA A 36 5.34 -16.74 -2.17
N SER A 37 5.19 -17.99 -1.71
CA SER A 37 4.15 -18.86 -2.23
C SER A 37 2.77 -18.39 -1.82
N MET A 38 1.87 -18.31 -2.79
CA MET A 38 0.47 -17.92 -2.60
C MET A 38 -0.48 -19.07 -2.98
N ALA A 39 0.02 -20.31 -2.93
CA ALA A 39 -0.74 -21.48 -3.38
C ALA A 39 -2.03 -21.71 -2.60
N ALA A 40 -2.08 -21.30 -1.32
CA ALA A 40 -3.26 -21.44 -0.47
C ALA A 40 -4.28 -20.33 -0.66
N CYS A 41 -3.99 -19.34 -1.48
CA CYS A 41 -4.83 -18.17 -1.71
C CYS A 41 -5.40 -18.17 -3.12
N GLU A 42 -6.54 -17.50 -3.28
CA GLU A 42 -7.15 -17.33 -4.59
C GLU A 42 -6.70 -16.03 -5.22
N LYS A 43 -6.15 -16.08 -6.42
CA LYS A 43 -5.77 -14.89 -7.16
C LYS A 43 -7.01 -14.12 -7.62
N ARG A 44 -7.09 -12.83 -7.26
CA ARG A 44 -8.23 -11.97 -7.62
C ARG A 44 -7.90 -11.04 -8.78
N GLY A 45 -6.63 -10.80 -9.04
CA GLY A 45 -6.22 -9.93 -10.13
C GLY A 45 -4.87 -9.29 -9.89
N GLU A 46 -4.61 -8.24 -10.64
CA GLU A 46 -3.41 -7.42 -10.52
C GLU A 46 -3.80 -5.97 -10.28
N ILE A 47 -2.98 -5.26 -9.54
CA ILE A 47 -3.20 -3.85 -9.19
C ILE A 47 -1.97 -3.07 -9.65
N ASP A 48 -2.19 -2.09 -10.52
CA ASP A 48 -1.16 -1.17 -10.96
C ASP A 48 -1.34 0.16 -10.25
N VAL A 49 -0.29 0.64 -9.60
CA VAL A 49 -0.32 1.90 -8.87
C VAL A 49 0.83 2.80 -9.30
N SER A 50 0.62 4.09 -9.18
CA SER A 50 1.60 5.10 -9.56
C SER A 50 1.57 6.28 -8.62
N VAL A 51 2.75 6.80 -8.32
CA VAL A 51 2.91 8.08 -7.63
C VAL A 51 4.01 8.85 -8.35
N LYS A 52 4.12 10.15 -8.07
CA LYS A 52 5.26 10.92 -8.56
C LYS A 52 6.51 10.52 -7.78
N ASP A 53 7.54 10.11 -8.49
CA ASP A 53 8.85 9.79 -7.93
C ASP A 53 9.82 10.96 -8.03
N ARG A 54 9.47 11.99 -8.81
CA ARG A 54 10.28 13.18 -9.00
C ARG A 54 9.44 14.44 -8.85
N LEU A 55 10.06 15.46 -8.28
CA LEU A 55 9.50 16.81 -8.18
C LEU A 55 10.47 17.75 -8.90
N GLY A 56 10.24 17.96 -10.21
CA GLY A 56 11.17 18.69 -11.06
C GLY A 56 12.51 17.94 -11.15
N PRO A 57 13.65 18.60 -10.85
CA PRO A 57 14.95 17.93 -10.89
C PRO A 57 15.24 17.06 -9.65
N TYR A 58 14.36 17.03 -8.67
CA TYR A 58 14.57 16.32 -7.41
C TYR A 58 13.92 14.96 -7.43
N GLU A 59 14.67 13.92 -7.11
CA GLU A 59 14.15 12.60 -6.83
C GLU A 59 13.56 12.56 -5.43
N ARG A 60 12.41 11.95 -5.30
CA ARG A 60 11.80 11.72 -3.99
C ARG A 60 12.48 10.53 -3.32
N ASP A 61 12.39 10.49 -1.99
CA ASP A 61 12.87 9.37 -1.20
C ASP A 61 12.25 8.06 -1.68
N ALA A 62 13.08 7.10 -2.06
CA ALA A 62 12.64 5.82 -2.60
C ALA A 62 11.78 5.01 -1.62
N LEU A 63 12.10 5.07 -0.31
CA LEU A 63 11.32 4.37 0.71
C LEU A 63 9.93 4.98 0.86
N ARG A 64 9.84 6.29 0.80
CA ARG A 64 8.55 6.98 0.87
C ARG A 64 7.69 6.68 -0.35
N VAL A 65 8.28 6.68 -1.54
CA VAL A 65 7.59 6.30 -2.77
C VAL A 65 7.07 4.87 -2.66
N LYS A 66 7.88 3.95 -2.17
CA LYS A 66 7.49 2.56 -1.98
C LYS A 66 6.31 2.43 -1.00
N ASP A 67 6.35 3.15 0.11
CA ASP A 67 5.27 3.13 1.10
C ASP A 67 3.96 3.69 0.52
N GLU A 68 4.05 4.75 -0.26
CA GLU A 68 2.87 5.32 -0.91
C GLU A 68 2.26 4.36 -1.93
N LEU A 69 3.10 3.69 -2.72
CA LEU A 69 2.65 2.70 -3.69
C LEU A 69 1.95 1.54 -3.00
N GLU A 70 2.51 1.06 -1.90
CA GLU A 70 1.90 0.01 -1.09
C GLU A 70 0.55 0.44 -0.54
N THR A 71 0.45 1.65 -0.03
CA THR A 71 -0.81 2.20 0.49
C THR A 71 -1.87 2.28 -0.61
N LEU A 72 -1.50 2.74 -1.80
CA LEU A 72 -2.41 2.77 -2.94
C LEU A 72 -2.90 1.38 -3.31
N ALA A 73 -2.01 0.40 -3.32
CA ALA A 73 -2.38 -0.98 -3.62
C ALA A 73 -3.32 -1.57 -2.56
N ARG A 74 -3.08 -1.27 -1.29
CA ARG A 74 -4.00 -1.66 -0.21
C ARG A 74 -5.38 -1.03 -0.38
N ASN A 75 -5.42 0.24 -0.80
CA ASN A 75 -6.68 0.95 -1.04
C ASN A 75 -7.48 0.32 -2.18
N GLU A 76 -6.81 -0.22 -3.17
CA GLU A 76 -7.46 -0.85 -4.33
C GLU A 76 -7.89 -2.31 -4.07
N ALA A 77 -7.23 -3.00 -3.18
CA ALA A 77 -7.47 -4.43 -2.95
C ALA A 77 -8.93 -4.78 -2.67
N PRO A 78 -9.69 -4.03 -1.84
CA PRO A 78 -11.09 -4.35 -1.60
C PRO A 78 -11.95 -4.32 -2.86
N SER A 79 -11.62 -3.47 -3.84
CA SER A 79 -12.39 -3.34 -5.08
C SER A 79 -12.31 -4.60 -5.97
N VAL A 80 -11.28 -5.41 -5.79
CA VAL A 80 -11.15 -6.69 -6.48
C VAL A 80 -11.41 -7.87 -5.54
N SER A 81 -12.02 -7.60 -4.38
CA SER A 81 -12.30 -8.61 -3.35
C SER A 81 -11.06 -9.33 -2.85
N ALA A 82 -9.94 -8.62 -2.79
CA ALA A 82 -8.69 -9.13 -2.27
C ALA A 82 -8.47 -8.67 -0.83
N ASP A 83 -7.87 -9.50 -0.02
CA ASP A 83 -7.47 -9.19 1.34
C ASP A 83 -5.94 -9.26 1.53
N THR A 84 -5.22 -9.59 0.48
CA THR A 84 -3.78 -9.75 0.49
C THR A 84 -3.21 -9.24 -0.83
N ILE A 85 -2.10 -8.52 -0.75
CA ILE A 85 -1.37 -8.07 -1.92
C ILE A 85 0.08 -8.52 -1.83
N GLN A 86 0.69 -8.71 -2.99
CA GLN A 86 2.07 -9.14 -3.11
C GLN A 86 2.74 -8.33 -4.21
N PRO A 87 3.86 -7.65 -3.94
CA PRO A 87 4.60 -7.00 -5.02
C PRO A 87 4.98 -8.01 -6.10
N LYS A 88 4.69 -7.69 -7.34
CA LYS A 88 5.11 -8.48 -8.48
C LYS A 88 6.55 -8.16 -8.86
N ALA A 89 6.93 -6.90 -8.65
CA ALA A 89 8.27 -6.39 -8.91
C ALA A 89 8.54 -5.20 -8.00
N GLU A 90 9.79 -4.77 -7.95
CA GLU A 90 10.16 -3.56 -7.24
C GLU A 90 9.60 -2.32 -7.94
N PRO A 91 9.41 -1.19 -7.22
CA PRO A 91 8.99 0.05 -7.85
C PRO A 91 9.94 0.48 -8.96
N ASN A 92 9.39 1.01 -10.02
CA ASN A 92 10.15 1.54 -11.15
C ASN A 92 9.49 2.83 -11.64
N ASP A 93 10.23 3.92 -11.62
CA ASP A 93 9.76 5.24 -12.06
C ASP A 93 8.41 5.63 -11.43
N GLY A 94 8.27 5.40 -10.14
CA GLY A 94 7.04 5.75 -9.42
C GLY A 94 5.86 4.84 -9.71
N THR A 95 6.07 3.70 -10.35
CA THR A 95 5.02 2.72 -10.63
C THR A 95 5.36 1.38 -10.00
N GLN A 96 4.34 0.62 -9.64
CA GLN A 96 4.53 -0.73 -9.13
C GLN A 96 3.28 -1.56 -9.41
N ARG A 97 3.49 -2.83 -9.71
CA ARG A 97 2.42 -3.79 -9.90
C ARG A 97 2.39 -4.75 -8.73
N PHE A 98 1.17 -5.03 -8.27
CA PHE A 98 0.91 -5.98 -7.18
C PHE A 98 -0.01 -7.08 -7.68
N LEU A 99 0.20 -8.27 -7.17
CA LEU A 99 -0.74 -9.37 -7.31
C LEU A 99 -1.73 -9.28 -6.14
N ALA A 100 -3.00 -9.45 -6.42
CA ALA A 100 -4.06 -9.37 -5.43
C ALA A 100 -4.65 -10.75 -5.20
N TYR A 101 -4.77 -11.13 -3.93
CA TYR A 101 -5.24 -12.45 -3.52
C TYR A 101 -6.30 -12.35 -2.44
N ARG A 102 -7.11 -13.38 -2.38
CA ARG A 102 -7.99 -13.62 -1.26
C ARG A 102 -7.49 -14.83 -0.49
N CYS A 103 -7.10 -14.59 0.74
CA CYS A 103 -6.53 -15.60 1.63
C CYS A 103 -7.41 -15.88 2.83
N THR A 104 -8.55 -15.20 2.98
CA THR A 104 -9.48 -15.39 4.08
C THR A 104 -9.98 -16.83 4.09
N GLY A 105 -9.85 -17.50 5.23
CA GLY A 105 -10.22 -18.89 5.36
C GLY A 105 -9.12 -19.88 4.96
N ALA A 106 -8.12 -19.46 4.20
CA ALA A 106 -6.91 -20.23 3.99
C ALA A 106 -5.93 -19.90 5.10
N ARG A 107 -5.22 -20.89 5.59
CA ARG A 107 -4.13 -20.63 6.52
C ARG A 107 -2.99 -20.03 5.71
N ALA A 108 -2.98 -18.75 5.68
CA ALA A 108 -2.07 -18.04 4.84
C ALA A 108 -0.65 -18.22 5.32
N VAL A 109 0.16 -18.68 4.46
CA VAL A 109 1.60 -18.75 4.63
C VAL A 109 2.20 -17.38 4.39
N THR A 110 1.58 -16.34 4.91
CA THR A 110 1.78 -15.03 4.31
C THR A 110 2.65 -14.11 5.12
N ASP A 111 2.78 -14.38 6.39
CA ASP A 111 3.57 -13.55 7.29
C ASP A 111 4.64 -14.42 7.94
N PRO A 112 5.90 -14.31 7.51
CA PRO A 112 6.97 -15.12 8.09
C PRO A 112 7.14 -14.91 9.59
N ALA A 113 6.87 -13.73 10.08
CA ALA A 113 6.95 -13.45 11.51
C ALA A 113 5.80 -14.13 12.27
N LYS A 114 4.61 -14.12 11.69
CA LYS A 114 3.45 -14.78 12.27
C LYS A 114 3.59 -16.29 12.23
N ASP A 115 4.03 -16.84 11.13
CA ASP A 115 4.27 -18.27 11.00
C ASP A 115 5.31 -18.74 12.01
N ARG A 116 6.34 -17.95 12.22
CA ARG A 116 7.38 -18.27 13.19
C ARG A 116 6.83 -18.27 14.61
N ALA A 117 5.94 -17.34 14.92
CA ALA A 117 5.30 -17.27 16.24
C ALA A 117 4.33 -18.42 16.46
N GLU A 118 3.63 -18.86 15.42
CA GLU A 118 2.69 -19.97 15.54
C GLU A 118 3.36 -21.32 15.59
N THR A 119 4.48 -21.48 14.88
CA THR A 119 5.16 -22.77 14.86
C THR A 119 6.03 -23.02 16.07
N ALA A 120 6.57 -21.99 16.68
CA ALA A 120 7.44 -22.14 17.84
C ALA A 120 6.78 -22.86 19.03
N PRO A 121 5.53 -22.52 19.44
CA PRO A 121 4.85 -23.22 20.53
C PRO A 121 4.42 -24.64 20.19
N LEU A 122 4.20 -24.94 18.93
CA LEU A 122 3.66 -26.22 18.51
C LEU A 122 4.68 -27.33 18.46
N LYS A 123 5.93 -27.02 18.58
CA LYS A 123 7.02 -28.00 18.57
C LYS A 123 7.32 -28.62 19.92
N ASP A 124 6.63 -28.16 20.91
CA ASP A 124 6.75 -28.72 22.27
C ASP A 124 5.82 -29.96 22.49
#